data_0e894ae7cafec08a1a259b8bdf47e000
#
_entry.id   0e894ae7cafec08a1a259b8bdf47e000
#
_cell.length_a   1.000
_cell.length_b   1.000
_cell.length_c   1.000
_cell.angle_alpha   90.00
_cell.angle_beta   90.00
_cell.angle_gamma   90.00
#
_symmetry.space_group_name_H-M   'P 1'
#
loop_
_entity.id
_entity.type
_entity.pdbx_description
1 polymer ?
#
loop_
_entity_poly.entity_id
_entity_poly.type
_entity_poly.pdbx_seq_one_letter_code
_entity_poly.pdbx_strand_id
1 'polypeptide(L)'
;MLIKNISVLFEEELDYYFELDIRIENDKFVKIKPNIKPEKNEKIINGEGLLLIPGFVNCHTHIGDSIGKDFTINSSVDQRIHPVFGVKTKILKNSPSNNLSNFIKNSCHSMIRKGITTFVDFREGGLDGVKLLRNSTASIPIRAIILGRVDFYNNSKEIKNNSSFPVERNSELNQILEQSDGLGISGANEYSDSNLNHFSKIKKIRAIHSSETLESVKNSLKITGKSETIRALKLKPDFLVHMTFASTNDLKKAAKITRGIVVCPRANASLAEGIPDIELMKKAGCTIGIGTDNVMINSPDMFREMDYLWKVTMGVNKKRIEPKEILKMATVNGEKILQKKIGIIKEGYLADCIFIDKHSIDLEIMHNPYAAIVHRASETSIRAVMTGGKIVHGKI
;
A
#
# COMPACT_ATOMS: atom_id res chain seq x y z
N MET A 1 0.80 -4.84 29.04
CA MET A 1 0.58 -6.22 28.54
C MET A 1 1.93 -6.81 28.17
N LEU A 2 2.20 -8.04 28.61
CA LEU A 2 3.44 -8.74 28.36
C LEU A 2 3.17 -10.03 27.57
N ILE A 3 3.77 -10.16 26.38
CA ILE A 3 3.79 -11.39 25.61
C ILE A 3 5.06 -12.13 25.97
N LYS A 4 4.95 -13.42 26.37
CA LYS A 4 6.05 -14.27 26.82
C LYS A 4 6.35 -15.35 25.79
N ASN A 5 7.63 -15.71 25.66
CA ASN A 5 8.10 -16.87 24.91
C ASN A 5 7.64 -16.90 23.44
N ILE A 6 7.66 -15.76 22.75
CA ILE A 6 7.22 -15.68 21.36
C ILE A 6 8.39 -15.66 20.38
N SER A 7 8.27 -16.40 19.26
CA SER A 7 9.19 -16.18 18.14
C SER A 7 8.82 -14.89 17.41
N VAL A 8 9.79 -14.15 16.90
CA VAL A 8 9.53 -12.84 16.30
C VAL A 8 10.44 -12.55 15.10
N LEU A 9 9.90 -11.84 14.10
CA LEU A 9 10.67 -11.17 13.05
C LEU A 9 10.87 -9.72 13.48
N PHE A 10 12.10 -9.38 13.85
CA PHE A 10 12.46 -8.21 14.65
C PHE A 10 13.25 -7.18 13.84
N GLU A 11 13.00 -5.91 14.12
CA GLU A 11 13.64 -4.73 13.53
C GLU A 11 13.55 -4.64 11.99
N GLU A 12 14.36 -3.75 11.41
CA GLU A 12 14.34 -3.42 9.97
C GLU A 12 14.82 -4.57 9.09
N GLU A 13 15.66 -5.43 9.66
CA GLU A 13 16.17 -6.59 8.93
C GLU A 13 15.25 -7.80 9.03
N LEU A 14 14.17 -7.73 9.84
CA LEU A 14 13.28 -8.86 10.12
C LEU A 14 14.04 -10.08 10.63
N ASP A 15 15.04 -9.87 11.50
CA ASP A 15 15.82 -10.99 12.00
C ASP A 15 14.96 -11.91 12.87
N TYR A 16 15.12 -13.22 12.65
CA TYR A 16 14.34 -14.22 13.36
C TYR A 16 14.96 -14.50 14.73
N TYR A 17 14.19 -14.25 15.77
CA TYR A 17 14.53 -14.62 17.15
C TYR A 17 13.55 -15.62 17.69
N PHE A 18 14.08 -16.60 18.40
CA PHE A 18 13.31 -17.62 19.11
C PHE A 18 13.15 -17.22 20.57
N GLU A 19 11.93 -17.27 21.11
CA GLU A 19 11.62 -17.01 22.53
C GLU A 19 12.05 -15.65 23.09
N LEU A 20 11.50 -14.57 22.53
CA LEU A 20 11.57 -13.26 23.15
C LEU A 20 10.30 -12.95 23.95
N ASP A 21 10.46 -12.04 24.92
CA ASP A 21 9.36 -11.39 25.62
C ASP A 21 9.16 -9.97 25.08
N ILE A 22 7.91 -9.57 24.94
CA ILE A 22 7.54 -8.28 24.37
C ILE A 22 6.55 -7.59 25.29
N ARG A 23 6.91 -6.42 25.82
CA ARG A 23 5.99 -5.56 26.57
C ARG A 23 5.41 -4.49 25.67
N ILE A 24 4.08 -4.34 25.74
CA ILE A 24 3.31 -3.34 25.03
C ILE A 24 2.60 -2.46 26.05
N GLU A 25 2.78 -1.15 25.92
CA GLU A 25 2.09 -0.15 26.74
C GLU A 25 1.41 0.85 25.82
N ASN A 26 0.15 1.17 26.13
CA ASN A 26 -0.71 1.97 25.27
C ASN A 26 -0.79 1.35 23.87
N ASP A 27 -0.16 2.00 22.89
CA ASP A 27 -0.18 1.63 21.48
C ASP A 27 1.18 1.21 20.92
N LYS A 28 2.23 1.05 21.81
CA LYS A 28 3.61 0.86 21.37
C LYS A 28 4.31 -0.34 21.99
N PHE A 29 5.25 -0.89 21.26
CA PHE A 29 6.27 -1.77 21.82
C PHE A 29 7.22 -0.95 22.70
N VAL A 30 7.33 -1.29 24.00
CA VAL A 30 8.19 -0.53 24.93
C VAL A 30 9.41 -1.30 25.36
N LYS A 31 9.37 -2.64 25.32
CA LYS A 31 10.51 -3.47 25.69
C LYS A 31 10.46 -4.81 24.94
N ILE A 32 11.58 -5.17 24.32
CA ILE A 32 11.72 -6.42 23.57
C ILE A 32 13.05 -7.07 23.96
N LYS A 33 13.02 -8.13 24.75
CA LYS A 33 14.21 -8.90 25.19
C LYS A 33 13.82 -10.20 25.85
N PRO A 34 14.74 -11.16 26.02
CA PRO A 34 14.48 -12.33 26.84
C PRO A 34 14.19 -11.99 28.31
N ASN A 35 13.39 -12.80 28.97
CA ASN A 35 13.16 -12.80 30.43
C ASN A 35 12.70 -11.45 31.03
N ILE A 36 11.67 -10.83 30.45
CA ILE A 36 11.01 -9.65 31.05
C ILE A 36 10.21 -10.12 32.27
N LYS A 37 10.50 -9.55 33.46
CA LYS A 37 9.72 -9.81 34.68
C LYS A 37 8.33 -9.15 34.55
N PRO A 38 7.24 -9.88 34.81
CA PRO A 38 5.90 -9.29 34.84
C PRO A 38 5.78 -8.20 35.89
N GLU A 39 4.97 -7.19 35.63
CA GLU A 39 4.58 -6.16 36.57
C GLU A 39 3.30 -6.58 37.33
N LYS A 40 3.03 -5.93 38.46
CA LYS A 40 1.83 -6.21 39.24
C LYS A 40 0.57 -5.95 38.39
N ASN A 41 -0.32 -6.95 38.32
CA ASN A 41 -1.57 -6.91 37.54
C ASN A 41 -1.38 -6.78 36.01
N GLU A 42 -0.17 -7.03 35.49
CA GLU A 42 0.05 -7.01 34.05
C GLU A 42 -0.65 -8.20 33.34
N LYS A 43 -1.38 -7.92 32.28
CA LYS A 43 -1.95 -8.99 31.42
C LYS A 43 -0.80 -9.73 30.74
N ILE A 44 -0.72 -11.04 30.96
CA ILE A 44 0.31 -11.90 30.34
C ILE A 44 -0.35 -12.74 29.23
N ILE A 45 0.31 -12.84 28.10
CA ILE A 45 -0.04 -13.69 26.96
C ILE A 45 1.10 -14.71 26.78
N ASN A 46 0.78 -16.00 26.70
CA ASN A 46 1.75 -17.01 26.29
C ASN A 46 1.86 -17.03 24.76
N GLY A 47 3.04 -16.75 24.24
CA GLY A 47 3.36 -16.72 22.80
C GLY A 47 3.96 -18.04 22.27
N GLU A 48 4.06 -19.07 23.09
CA GLU A 48 4.59 -20.37 22.66
C GLU A 48 3.80 -20.93 21.46
N GLY A 49 4.52 -21.46 20.47
CA GLY A 49 3.90 -21.97 19.25
C GLY A 49 3.53 -20.87 18.22
N LEU A 50 3.68 -19.59 18.58
CA LEU A 50 3.38 -18.45 17.70
C LEU A 50 4.64 -17.79 17.12
N LEU A 51 4.48 -17.24 15.92
CA LEU A 51 5.44 -16.32 15.30
C LEU A 51 4.80 -14.94 15.18
N LEU A 52 5.43 -13.94 15.80
CA LEU A 52 5.03 -12.56 15.67
C LEU A 52 5.72 -11.92 14.47
N ILE A 53 4.93 -11.37 13.56
CA ILE A 53 5.44 -10.61 12.42
C ILE A 53 4.85 -9.20 12.42
N PRO A 54 5.50 -8.20 11.80
CA PRO A 54 4.91 -6.88 11.65
C PRO A 54 3.56 -6.94 10.95
N GLY A 55 2.64 -6.06 11.33
CA GLY A 55 1.40 -5.85 10.57
C GLY A 55 1.70 -5.41 9.14
N PHE A 56 0.98 -5.96 8.18
CA PHE A 56 1.17 -5.60 6.77
C PHE A 56 0.78 -4.16 6.50
N VAL A 57 1.59 -3.51 5.65
CA VAL A 57 1.37 -2.15 5.16
C VAL A 57 1.01 -2.24 3.67
N ASN A 58 -0.25 -2.05 3.35
CA ASN A 58 -0.73 -1.98 1.97
C ASN A 58 -0.53 -0.56 1.44
N CYS A 59 0.54 -0.35 0.68
CA CYS A 59 1.01 0.98 0.30
C CYS A 59 0.19 1.65 -0.83
N HIS A 60 -0.79 0.95 -1.42
CA HIS A 60 -1.64 1.51 -2.46
C HIS A 60 -2.96 0.77 -2.61
N THR A 61 -4.06 1.50 -2.53
CA THR A 61 -5.42 0.99 -2.78
C THR A 61 -6.31 2.06 -3.42
N HIS A 62 -7.43 1.57 -3.97
CA HIS A 62 -8.62 2.35 -4.31
C HIS A 62 -9.85 1.71 -3.65
N ILE A 63 -9.91 1.76 -2.32
CA ILE A 63 -10.95 1.03 -1.55
C ILE A 63 -12.37 1.49 -1.86
N GLY A 64 -12.53 2.71 -2.39
CA GLY A 64 -13.83 3.27 -2.76
C GLY A 64 -14.54 2.51 -3.85
N ASP A 65 -13.81 1.83 -4.72
CA ASP A 65 -14.37 1.06 -5.84
C ASP A 65 -14.83 -0.35 -5.46
N SER A 66 -14.74 -0.71 -4.18
CA SER A 66 -15.09 -2.03 -3.67
C SER A 66 -16.55 -2.47 -3.94
N ILE A 67 -17.45 -1.54 -4.28
CA ILE A 67 -18.81 -1.84 -4.74
C ILE A 67 -18.83 -2.40 -6.18
N GLY A 68 -17.80 -2.12 -6.97
CA GLY A 68 -17.71 -2.49 -8.40
C GLY A 68 -16.96 -3.80 -8.68
N LYS A 69 -16.91 -4.74 -7.72
CA LYS A 69 -16.20 -6.01 -7.88
C LYS A 69 -16.62 -6.74 -9.16
N ASP A 70 -15.60 -7.19 -9.91
CA ASP A 70 -15.72 -7.99 -11.13
C ASP A 70 -16.42 -7.29 -12.31
N PHE A 71 -16.74 -5.99 -12.21
CA PHE A 71 -17.27 -5.23 -13.34
C PHE A 71 -16.23 -5.14 -14.47
N THR A 72 -16.70 -5.34 -15.71
CA THR A 72 -15.91 -5.14 -16.94
C THR A 72 -14.60 -5.93 -16.99
N ILE A 73 -14.60 -7.17 -16.50
CA ILE A 73 -13.38 -8.00 -16.34
C ILE A 73 -12.53 -8.14 -17.61
N ASN A 74 -13.14 -8.09 -18.80
CA ASN A 74 -12.47 -8.21 -20.09
C ASN A 74 -12.23 -6.86 -20.80
N SER A 75 -12.37 -5.74 -20.09
CA SER A 75 -12.15 -4.41 -20.67
C SER A 75 -10.73 -3.93 -20.45
N SER A 76 -10.26 -3.01 -21.31
CA SER A 76 -8.95 -2.35 -21.13
C SER A 76 -8.89 -1.53 -19.83
N VAL A 77 -7.68 -1.19 -19.38
CA VAL A 77 -7.44 -0.31 -18.23
C VAL A 77 -8.25 0.97 -18.35
N ASP A 78 -8.15 1.66 -19.48
CA ASP A 78 -8.86 2.93 -19.70
C ASP A 78 -10.38 2.77 -19.60
N GLN A 79 -10.94 1.72 -20.18
CA GLN A 79 -12.38 1.45 -20.10
C GLN A 79 -12.82 1.15 -18.65
N ARG A 80 -11.98 0.53 -17.84
CA ARG A 80 -12.31 0.16 -16.44
C ARG A 80 -12.10 1.30 -15.47
N ILE A 81 -10.90 1.87 -15.43
CA ILE A 81 -10.44 2.69 -14.31
C ILE A 81 -10.03 4.12 -14.65
N HIS A 82 -10.04 4.51 -15.96
CA HIS A 82 -9.68 5.88 -16.33
C HIS A 82 -10.49 6.92 -15.53
N PRO A 83 -9.82 7.96 -14.95
CA PRO A 83 -10.46 8.87 -13.99
C PRO A 83 -11.60 9.72 -14.58
N VAL A 84 -11.64 9.91 -15.89
CA VAL A 84 -12.67 10.72 -16.57
C VAL A 84 -13.81 9.89 -17.13
N PHE A 85 -13.52 8.83 -17.89
CA PHE A 85 -14.53 8.07 -18.65
C PHE A 85 -14.64 6.59 -18.28
N GLY A 86 -13.80 6.09 -17.41
CA GLY A 86 -13.82 4.70 -16.96
C GLY A 86 -15.13 4.31 -16.26
N VAL A 87 -15.47 3.03 -16.32
CA VAL A 87 -16.67 2.47 -15.65
C VAL A 87 -16.61 2.72 -14.14
N LYS A 88 -15.43 2.64 -13.52
CA LYS A 88 -15.21 2.96 -12.10
C LYS A 88 -15.80 4.33 -11.74
N THR A 89 -15.50 5.36 -12.50
CA THR A 89 -16.00 6.72 -12.25
C THR A 89 -17.52 6.79 -12.28
N LYS A 90 -18.17 6.09 -13.21
CA LYS A 90 -19.63 6.04 -13.33
C LYS A 90 -20.25 5.31 -12.12
N ILE A 91 -19.65 4.18 -11.70
CA ILE A 91 -20.10 3.42 -10.52
C ILE A 91 -20.03 4.30 -9.27
N LEU A 92 -18.90 4.97 -9.03
CA LEU A 92 -18.71 5.82 -7.87
C LEU A 92 -19.69 6.98 -7.81
N LYS A 93 -19.95 7.65 -8.95
CA LYS A 93 -20.88 8.79 -9.03
C LYS A 93 -22.36 8.38 -8.86
N ASN A 94 -22.73 7.19 -9.33
CA ASN A 94 -24.14 6.75 -9.34
C ASN A 94 -24.51 5.90 -8.11
N SER A 95 -23.53 5.52 -7.27
CA SER A 95 -23.80 4.70 -6.10
C SER A 95 -24.18 5.55 -4.89
N PRO A 96 -25.23 5.18 -4.14
CA PRO A 96 -25.56 5.86 -2.88
C PRO A 96 -24.40 5.82 -1.88
N SER A 97 -24.15 6.94 -1.20
CA SER A 97 -23.05 7.08 -0.23
C SER A 97 -23.07 6.02 0.87
N ASN A 98 -24.25 5.61 1.35
CA ASN A 98 -24.39 4.56 2.36
C ASN A 98 -23.90 3.20 1.83
N ASN A 99 -24.16 2.88 0.56
CA ASN A 99 -23.69 1.65 -0.05
C ASN A 99 -22.16 1.68 -0.21
N LEU A 100 -21.60 2.78 -0.72
CA LEU A 100 -20.17 2.97 -0.80
C LEU A 100 -19.51 2.80 0.58
N SER A 101 -20.05 3.45 1.62
CA SER A 101 -19.55 3.33 2.99
C SER A 101 -19.57 1.88 3.50
N ASN A 102 -20.65 1.13 3.25
CA ASN A 102 -20.76 -0.27 3.68
C ASN A 102 -19.70 -1.16 2.99
N PHE A 103 -19.49 -0.98 1.69
CA PHE A 103 -18.46 -1.76 0.97
C PHE A 103 -17.04 -1.38 1.40
N ILE A 104 -16.77 -0.11 1.69
CA ILE A 104 -15.51 0.35 2.29
C ILE A 104 -15.28 -0.33 3.65
N LYS A 105 -16.28 -0.31 4.53
CA LYS A 105 -16.20 -0.97 5.85
C LYS A 105 -15.91 -2.47 5.73
N ASN A 106 -16.62 -3.17 4.85
CA ASN A 106 -16.41 -4.59 4.60
C ASN A 106 -14.99 -4.88 4.11
N SER A 107 -14.44 -4.02 3.24
CA SER A 107 -13.07 -4.15 2.76
C SER A 107 -12.04 -3.90 3.86
N CYS A 108 -12.27 -2.94 4.75
CA CYS A 108 -11.44 -2.73 5.94
C CYS A 108 -11.44 -3.95 6.87
N HIS A 109 -12.60 -4.53 7.15
CA HIS A 109 -12.68 -5.77 7.94
C HIS A 109 -11.98 -6.94 7.26
N SER A 110 -12.09 -7.06 5.94
CA SER A 110 -11.34 -8.07 5.16
C SER A 110 -9.83 -7.86 5.26
N MET A 111 -9.36 -6.60 5.20
CA MET A 111 -7.95 -6.25 5.38
C MET A 111 -7.43 -6.66 6.77
N ILE A 112 -8.16 -6.31 7.83
CA ILE A 112 -7.78 -6.66 9.21
C ILE A 112 -7.65 -8.19 9.36
N ARG A 113 -8.63 -8.95 8.89
CA ARG A 113 -8.60 -10.43 8.96
C ARG A 113 -7.38 -11.02 8.28
N LYS A 114 -6.83 -10.35 7.27
CA LYS A 114 -5.64 -10.75 6.51
C LYS A 114 -4.34 -10.08 6.98
N GLY A 115 -4.36 -9.50 8.17
CA GLY A 115 -3.16 -8.93 8.79
C GLY A 115 -2.75 -7.54 8.28
N ILE A 116 -3.55 -6.90 7.44
CA ILE A 116 -3.28 -5.52 7.00
C ILE A 116 -3.70 -4.57 8.13
N THR A 117 -2.74 -3.90 8.73
CA THR A 117 -2.95 -2.94 9.84
C THR A 117 -2.95 -1.49 9.37
N THR A 118 -2.32 -1.24 8.22
CA THR A 118 -2.27 0.09 7.58
C THR A 118 -2.48 -0.04 6.08
N PHE A 119 -3.25 0.87 5.50
CA PHE A 119 -3.37 1.00 4.06
C PHE A 119 -3.31 2.46 3.60
N VAL A 120 -2.86 2.69 2.37
CA VAL A 120 -2.87 3.98 1.69
C VAL A 120 -3.92 3.96 0.60
N ASP A 121 -4.84 4.92 0.59
CA ASP A 121 -5.91 5.01 -0.41
C ASP A 121 -5.77 6.26 -1.26
N PHE A 122 -5.76 6.09 -2.59
CA PHE A 122 -5.82 7.18 -3.56
C PHE A 122 -7.29 7.52 -3.82
N ARG A 123 -7.78 8.50 -3.08
CA ARG A 123 -9.22 8.73 -2.96
C ARG A 123 -9.77 9.64 -4.06
N GLU A 124 -10.68 9.07 -4.83
CA GLU A 124 -11.49 9.77 -5.84
C GLU A 124 -12.67 10.52 -5.20
N GLY A 125 -13.31 11.40 -5.98
CA GLY A 125 -14.53 12.12 -5.61
C GLY A 125 -14.29 13.36 -4.76
N GLY A 126 -13.11 13.99 -4.90
CA GLY A 126 -12.81 15.27 -4.27
C GLY A 126 -12.99 15.25 -2.74
N LEU A 127 -13.49 16.35 -2.20
CA LEU A 127 -13.72 16.52 -0.75
C LEU A 127 -14.72 15.50 -0.19
N ASP A 128 -15.81 15.25 -0.91
CA ASP A 128 -16.85 14.32 -0.47
C ASP A 128 -16.33 12.88 -0.41
N GLY A 129 -15.52 12.49 -1.38
CA GLY A 129 -14.84 11.20 -1.38
C GLY A 129 -13.92 11.02 -0.17
N VAL A 130 -13.10 12.04 0.15
CA VAL A 130 -12.21 12.02 1.32
C VAL A 130 -13.01 11.92 2.62
N LYS A 131 -14.07 12.74 2.79
CA LYS A 131 -14.95 12.71 3.97
C LYS A 131 -15.64 11.35 4.11
N LEU A 132 -16.14 10.78 3.01
CA LEU A 132 -16.79 9.47 3.01
C LEU A 132 -15.85 8.39 3.52
N LEU A 133 -14.62 8.33 3.01
CA LEU A 133 -13.64 7.33 3.44
C LEU A 133 -13.26 7.53 4.92
N ARG A 134 -12.96 8.76 5.35
CA ARG A 134 -12.60 9.07 6.73
C ARG A 134 -13.71 8.66 7.70
N ASN A 135 -14.95 9.01 7.38
CA ASN A 135 -16.12 8.65 8.23
C ASN A 135 -16.36 7.12 8.23
N SER A 136 -16.19 6.45 7.09
CA SER A 136 -16.38 5.01 6.99
C SER A 136 -15.34 4.23 7.79
N THR A 137 -14.13 4.76 7.96
CA THR A 137 -13.04 4.09 8.67
C THR A 137 -12.89 4.50 10.14
N ALA A 138 -13.55 5.57 10.58
CA ALA A 138 -13.34 6.17 11.90
C ALA A 138 -13.55 5.22 13.10
N SER A 139 -14.45 4.24 12.98
CA SER A 139 -14.73 3.26 14.04
C SER A 139 -14.03 1.90 13.83
N ILE A 140 -13.27 1.75 12.75
CA ILE A 140 -12.62 0.49 12.41
C ILE A 140 -11.14 0.56 12.84
N PRO A 141 -10.63 -0.42 13.58
CA PRO A 141 -9.28 -0.38 14.11
C PRO A 141 -8.23 -0.73 13.03
N ILE A 142 -8.25 0.02 11.92
CA ILE A 142 -7.27 -0.04 10.85
C ILE A 142 -6.79 1.38 10.55
N ARG A 143 -5.54 1.52 10.20
CA ARG A 143 -4.94 2.83 9.90
C ARG A 143 -5.10 3.17 8.42
N ALA A 144 -5.97 4.13 8.13
CA ALA A 144 -6.16 4.65 6.77
C ALA A 144 -5.30 5.91 6.56
N ILE A 145 -4.46 5.90 5.53
CA ILE A 145 -3.73 7.07 5.02
C ILE A 145 -4.42 7.48 3.73
N ILE A 146 -5.09 8.62 3.76
CA ILE A 146 -5.97 9.07 2.69
C ILE A 146 -5.27 10.13 1.84
N LEU A 147 -5.03 9.82 0.57
CA LEU A 147 -4.47 10.75 -0.41
C LEU A 147 -5.60 11.22 -1.34
N GLY A 148 -6.09 12.44 -1.08
CA GLY A 148 -7.17 13.04 -1.87
C GLY A 148 -6.66 13.73 -3.13
N ARG A 149 -7.55 14.09 -4.04
CA ARG A 149 -7.27 14.91 -5.22
C ARG A 149 -8.51 15.67 -5.65
N VAL A 150 -8.29 16.79 -6.34
CA VAL A 150 -9.36 17.54 -7.01
C VAL A 150 -9.79 16.77 -8.26
N ASP A 151 -11.08 16.73 -8.54
CA ASP A 151 -11.63 16.20 -9.78
C ASP A 151 -11.41 17.20 -10.92
N PHE A 152 -10.14 17.36 -11.31
CA PHE A 152 -9.69 18.22 -12.39
C PHE A 152 -8.63 17.50 -13.22
N TYR A 153 -8.81 17.52 -14.52
CA TYR A 153 -7.94 16.83 -15.49
C TYR A 153 -7.74 17.69 -16.73
N ASN A 154 -6.52 17.76 -17.21
CA ASN A 154 -6.20 18.42 -18.47
C ASN A 154 -6.45 17.49 -19.66
N ASN A 155 -6.91 18.03 -20.78
CA ASN A 155 -6.88 17.35 -22.08
C ASN A 155 -5.50 17.46 -22.74
N SER A 156 -5.27 16.71 -23.83
CA SER A 156 -3.98 16.68 -24.52
C SER A 156 -3.50 18.04 -25.02
N LYS A 157 -4.43 18.94 -25.44
CA LYS A 157 -4.08 20.32 -25.89
C LYS A 157 -3.58 21.17 -24.72
N GLU A 158 -4.26 21.08 -23.58
CA GLU A 158 -3.86 21.81 -22.36
C GLU A 158 -2.52 21.30 -21.82
N ILE A 159 -2.28 19.99 -21.86
CA ILE A 159 -0.99 19.39 -21.50
C ILE A 159 0.13 19.91 -22.41
N LYS A 160 -0.09 19.87 -23.73
CA LYS A 160 0.88 20.37 -24.72
C LYS A 160 1.17 21.86 -24.55
N ASN A 161 0.14 22.64 -24.24
CA ASN A 161 0.26 24.10 -24.00
C ASN A 161 0.76 24.41 -22.60
N ASN A 162 1.01 23.41 -21.76
CA ASN A 162 1.46 23.55 -20.38
C ASN A 162 0.56 24.47 -19.52
N SER A 163 -0.77 24.32 -19.66
CA SER A 163 -1.79 25.13 -18.99
C SER A 163 -1.62 25.12 -17.46
N SER A 164 -1.83 26.25 -16.82
CA SER A 164 -1.72 26.40 -15.36
C SER A 164 -2.93 25.77 -14.66
N PHE A 165 -2.74 25.42 -13.39
CA PHE A 165 -3.85 24.99 -12.52
C PHE A 165 -4.81 26.18 -12.29
N PRO A 166 -6.13 25.98 -12.43
CA PRO A 166 -7.10 27.08 -12.27
C PRO A 166 -7.08 27.62 -10.84
N VAL A 167 -6.95 28.94 -10.71
CA VAL A 167 -6.81 29.62 -9.41
C VAL A 167 -8.04 29.40 -8.52
N GLU A 168 -9.24 29.36 -9.12
CA GLU A 168 -10.52 29.09 -8.46
C GLU A 168 -10.60 27.71 -7.80
N ARG A 169 -9.79 26.74 -8.28
CA ARG A 169 -9.73 25.38 -7.70
C ARG A 169 -8.81 25.28 -6.47
N ASN A 170 -8.03 26.33 -6.15
CA ASN A 170 -7.14 26.28 -4.99
C ASN A 170 -7.89 26.15 -3.66
N SER A 171 -9.07 26.77 -3.53
CA SER A 171 -9.91 26.61 -2.34
C SER A 171 -10.34 25.17 -2.12
N GLU A 172 -10.82 24.49 -3.17
CA GLU A 172 -11.19 23.08 -3.14
C GLU A 172 -9.98 22.20 -2.78
N LEU A 173 -8.83 22.43 -3.42
CA LEU A 173 -7.60 21.69 -3.13
C LEU A 173 -7.21 21.83 -1.65
N ASN A 174 -7.27 23.03 -1.09
CA ASN A 174 -6.94 23.27 0.32
C ASN A 174 -7.89 22.52 1.25
N GLN A 175 -9.21 22.56 1.01
CA GLN A 175 -10.20 21.83 1.79
C GLN A 175 -9.96 20.32 1.74
N ILE A 176 -9.62 19.77 0.57
CA ILE A 176 -9.25 18.35 0.43
C ILE A 176 -8.01 18.04 1.27
N LEU A 177 -6.98 18.88 1.18
CA LEU A 177 -5.74 18.68 1.92
C LEU A 177 -5.93 18.80 3.45
N GLU A 178 -6.83 19.64 3.93
CA GLU A 178 -7.17 19.71 5.35
C GLU A 178 -7.76 18.41 5.87
N GLN A 179 -8.57 17.72 5.07
CA GLN A 179 -9.27 16.49 5.41
C GLN A 179 -8.51 15.21 5.04
N SER A 180 -7.39 15.30 4.31
CA SER A 180 -6.59 14.16 3.86
C SER A 180 -5.16 14.17 4.43
N ASP A 181 -4.46 13.07 4.32
CA ASP A 181 -3.06 12.93 4.73
C ASP A 181 -2.09 13.40 3.63
N GLY A 182 -2.60 13.63 2.42
CA GLY A 182 -1.81 14.07 1.30
C GLY A 182 -2.57 14.10 -0.03
N LEU A 183 -1.81 14.18 -1.11
CA LEU A 183 -2.27 14.23 -2.48
C LEU A 183 -1.93 12.94 -3.22
N GLY A 184 -2.93 12.29 -3.84
CA GLY A 184 -2.79 11.11 -4.68
C GLY A 184 -3.21 11.39 -6.12
N ILE A 185 -2.25 11.48 -7.05
CA ILE A 185 -2.48 11.83 -8.46
C ILE A 185 -2.67 10.59 -9.33
N SER A 186 -3.65 10.63 -10.25
CA SER A 186 -3.98 9.52 -11.15
C SER A 186 -2.84 9.17 -12.12
N GLY A 187 -2.17 10.17 -12.69
CA GLY A 187 -1.05 9.98 -13.61
C GLY A 187 -0.57 11.30 -14.18
N ALA A 188 0.61 11.33 -14.79
CA ALA A 188 1.12 12.56 -15.38
C ALA A 188 0.41 12.91 -16.71
N ASN A 189 -0.28 11.95 -17.31
CA ASN A 189 -1.00 12.17 -18.59
C ASN A 189 -2.32 12.92 -18.43
N GLU A 190 -2.80 13.12 -17.21
CA GLU A 190 -3.98 13.93 -16.89
C GLU A 190 -3.65 15.35 -16.41
N TYR A 191 -2.35 15.73 -16.38
CA TYR A 191 -1.92 17.03 -15.88
C TYR A 191 -0.82 17.64 -16.73
N SER A 192 -0.80 18.97 -16.84
CA SER A 192 0.33 19.69 -17.42
C SER A 192 1.55 19.66 -16.48
N ASP A 193 2.74 19.90 -17.02
CA ASP A 193 3.96 20.05 -16.21
C ASP A 193 3.84 21.23 -15.21
N SER A 194 3.11 22.29 -15.58
CA SER A 194 2.79 23.44 -14.72
C SER A 194 1.97 23.02 -13.50
N ASN A 195 0.95 22.16 -13.71
CA ASN A 195 0.11 21.66 -12.61
C ASN A 195 0.89 20.77 -11.67
N LEU A 196 1.72 19.85 -12.20
CA LEU A 196 2.57 19.00 -11.37
C LEU A 196 3.55 19.82 -10.53
N ASN A 197 4.13 20.87 -11.11
CA ASN A 197 4.98 21.81 -10.37
C ASN A 197 4.19 22.63 -9.32
N HIS A 198 2.94 23.00 -9.59
CA HIS A 198 2.07 23.64 -8.61
C HIS A 198 1.83 22.72 -7.41
N PHE A 199 1.46 21.48 -7.65
CA PHE A 199 1.23 20.47 -6.60
C PHE A 199 2.52 20.10 -5.85
N SER A 200 3.70 20.23 -6.45
CA SER A 200 4.97 19.95 -5.77
C SER A 200 5.24 20.83 -4.53
N LYS A 201 4.52 21.94 -4.39
CA LYS A 201 4.62 22.88 -3.25
C LYS A 201 3.86 22.40 -2.01
N ILE A 202 2.98 21.40 -2.15
CA ILE A 202 2.21 20.80 -1.05
C ILE A 202 3.18 20.14 -0.05
N LYS A 203 2.99 20.42 1.25
CA LYS A 203 3.87 19.93 2.33
C LYS A 203 3.45 18.58 2.91
N LYS A 204 2.32 18.03 2.48
CA LYS A 204 1.84 16.69 2.85
C LYS A 204 2.38 15.61 1.90
N ILE A 205 2.08 14.33 2.15
CA ILE A 205 2.45 13.22 1.27
C ILE A 205 1.95 13.50 -0.15
N ARG A 206 2.80 13.24 -1.14
CA ARG A 206 2.46 13.35 -2.57
C ARG A 206 2.83 12.05 -3.24
N ALA A 207 1.88 11.48 -3.94
CA ALA A 207 2.10 10.24 -4.68
C ALA A 207 1.39 10.28 -6.03
N ILE A 208 1.88 9.54 -7.00
CA ILE A 208 1.38 9.55 -8.37
C ILE A 208 1.61 8.21 -9.03
N HIS A 209 0.62 7.75 -9.85
CA HIS A 209 0.80 6.63 -10.77
C HIS A 209 1.75 7.03 -11.91
N SER A 210 2.57 6.12 -12.35
CA SER A 210 3.51 6.36 -13.44
C SER A 210 3.92 5.08 -14.12
N SER A 211 3.98 5.12 -15.45
CA SER A 211 4.47 4.04 -16.30
C SER A 211 3.80 2.69 -15.98
N GLU A 212 2.50 2.74 -15.70
CA GLU A 212 1.67 1.57 -15.41
C GLU A 212 1.51 0.72 -16.65
N THR A 213 1.14 1.36 -17.79
CA THR A 213 0.87 0.73 -19.07
C THR A 213 1.88 1.19 -20.12
N LEU A 214 2.11 0.35 -21.13
CA LEU A 214 2.95 0.74 -22.29
C LEU A 214 2.31 1.90 -23.06
N GLU A 215 0.98 1.97 -23.08
CA GLU A 215 0.24 3.02 -23.74
C GLU A 215 0.43 4.37 -23.04
N SER A 216 0.36 4.42 -21.71
CA SER A 216 0.59 5.65 -20.93
C SER A 216 1.97 6.23 -21.20
N VAL A 217 3.00 5.38 -21.28
CA VAL A 217 4.38 5.79 -21.62
C VAL A 217 4.45 6.36 -23.02
N LYS A 218 3.85 5.68 -24.03
CA LYS A 218 3.81 6.15 -25.42
C LYS A 218 3.05 7.47 -25.56
N ASN A 219 1.93 7.62 -24.87
CA ASN A 219 1.11 8.84 -24.88
C ASN A 219 1.88 10.03 -24.31
N SER A 220 2.58 9.87 -23.20
CA SER A 220 3.42 10.93 -22.63
C SER A 220 4.50 11.40 -23.62
N LEU A 221 5.21 10.47 -24.25
CA LEU A 221 6.22 10.78 -25.26
C LEU A 221 5.61 11.49 -26.49
N LYS A 222 4.46 11.02 -26.98
CA LYS A 222 3.76 11.60 -28.14
C LYS A 222 3.31 13.05 -27.89
N ILE A 223 2.76 13.32 -26.70
CA ILE A 223 2.19 14.64 -26.36
C ILE A 223 3.29 15.64 -25.98
N THR A 224 4.32 15.20 -25.24
CA THR A 224 5.25 16.12 -24.57
C THR A 224 6.73 15.93 -24.92
N GLY A 225 7.07 14.85 -25.64
CA GLY A 225 8.47 14.48 -25.92
C GLY A 225 9.24 13.96 -24.67
N LYS A 226 8.54 13.74 -23.54
CA LYS A 226 9.14 13.30 -22.27
C LYS A 226 8.52 11.99 -21.80
N SER A 227 9.31 11.14 -21.11
CA SER A 227 8.73 9.96 -20.44
C SER A 227 7.74 10.38 -19.35
N GLU A 228 6.73 9.55 -19.13
CA GLU A 228 5.73 9.80 -18.09
C GLU A 228 6.37 9.94 -16.71
N THR A 229 7.37 9.09 -16.41
CA THR A 229 8.12 9.17 -15.15
C THR A 229 8.81 10.52 -14.97
N ILE A 230 9.49 11.04 -16.00
CA ILE A 230 10.17 12.36 -15.91
C ILE A 230 9.17 13.48 -15.63
N ARG A 231 7.95 13.37 -16.16
CA ARG A 231 6.88 14.31 -15.86
C ARG A 231 6.34 14.11 -14.44
N ALA A 232 6.07 12.87 -14.05
CA ALA A 232 5.62 12.55 -12.69
C ALA A 232 6.59 13.07 -11.61
N LEU A 233 7.90 12.99 -11.85
CA LEU A 233 8.92 13.53 -10.93
C LEU A 233 8.88 15.05 -10.74
N LYS A 234 8.17 15.82 -11.59
CA LYS A 234 7.93 17.26 -11.36
C LYS A 234 7.02 17.54 -10.16
N LEU A 235 6.17 16.58 -9.79
CA LEU A 235 5.41 16.62 -8.55
C LEU A 235 6.31 16.56 -7.30
N LYS A 236 7.57 16.15 -7.44
CA LYS A 236 8.46 15.77 -6.32
C LYS A 236 7.76 14.79 -5.39
N PRO A 237 7.28 13.66 -5.91
CA PRO A 237 6.47 12.74 -5.13
C PRO A 237 7.30 12.07 -4.03
N ASP A 238 6.64 11.73 -2.92
CA ASP A 238 7.23 10.91 -1.87
C ASP A 238 7.39 9.46 -2.36
N PHE A 239 6.44 8.97 -3.18
CA PHE A 239 6.57 7.69 -3.87
C PHE A 239 5.80 7.66 -5.20
N LEU A 240 6.19 6.74 -6.07
CA LEU A 240 5.53 6.44 -7.34
C LEU A 240 4.79 5.10 -7.24
N VAL A 241 3.74 4.92 -8.03
CA VAL A 241 3.00 3.65 -8.10
C VAL A 241 3.21 3.01 -9.48
N HIS A 242 3.24 1.67 -9.53
CA HIS A 242 3.45 0.78 -10.67
C HIS A 242 4.88 0.78 -11.22
N MET A 243 5.25 1.72 -12.05
CA MET A 243 6.55 1.79 -12.75
C MET A 243 6.87 0.55 -13.59
N THR A 244 5.86 -0.17 -14.04
CA THR A 244 5.97 -1.45 -14.77
C THR A 244 6.74 -1.32 -16.07
N PHE A 245 6.53 -0.21 -16.80
CA PHE A 245 7.18 0.09 -18.08
C PHE A 245 8.21 1.22 -18.01
N ALA A 246 8.70 1.52 -16.80
CA ALA A 246 9.73 2.53 -16.63
C ALA A 246 11.07 2.08 -17.18
N SER A 247 11.78 2.97 -17.87
CA SER A 247 13.16 2.69 -18.31
C SER A 247 14.13 2.63 -17.11
N THR A 248 15.25 1.92 -17.28
CA THR A 248 16.32 1.89 -16.26
C THR A 248 16.78 3.30 -15.86
N ASN A 249 16.83 4.23 -16.81
CA ASN A 249 17.22 5.60 -16.54
C ASN A 249 16.14 6.33 -15.69
N ASP A 250 14.87 6.09 -15.98
CA ASP A 250 13.75 6.65 -15.19
C ASP A 250 13.74 6.07 -13.76
N LEU A 251 14.01 4.78 -13.60
CA LEU A 251 14.13 4.14 -12.28
C LEU A 251 15.28 4.75 -11.46
N LYS A 252 16.47 4.95 -12.08
CA LYS A 252 17.61 5.61 -11.42
C LYS A 252 17.30 7.05 -10.99
N LYS A 253 16.49 7.79 -11.76
CA LYS A 253 16.05 9.14 -11.38
C LYS A 253 15.02 9.09 -10.27
N ALA A 254 14.06 8.17 -10.34
CA ALA A 254 13.07 7.95 -9.29
C ALA A 254 13.73 7.62 -7.95
N ALA A 255 14.71 6.72 -7.92
CA ALA A 255 15.46 6.35 -6.73
C ALA A 255 16.16 7.53 -6.02
N LYS A 256 16.54 8.57 -6.77
CA LYS A 256 17.20 9.78 -6.22
C LYS A 256 16.23 10.83 -5.67
N ILE A 257 14.98 10.82 -6.14
CA ILE A 257 14.01 11.90 -5.86
C ILE A 257 12.93 11.43 -4.90
N THR A 258 12.54 10.14 -4.96
CA THR A 258 11.44 9.57 -4.17
C THR A 258 11.95 8.72 -3.01
N ARG A 259 11.07 8.44 -2.06
CA ARG A 259 11.33 7.47 -0.98
C ARG A 259 11.15 6.03 -1.42
N GLY A 260 10.44 5.80 -2.54
CA GLY A 260 10.23 4.46 -3.06
C GLY A 260 9.24 4.36 -4.21
N ILE A 261 9.02 3.11 -4.63
CA ILE A 261 8.06 2.71 -5.65
C ILE A 261 7.12 1.68 -5.02
N VAL A 262 5.83 1.80 -5.26
CA VAL A 262 4.82 0.82 -4.84
C VAL A 262 4.40 0.01 -6.06
N VAL A 263 4.59 -1.31 -6.02
CA VAL A 263 4.20 -2.23 -7.08
C VAL A 263 2.88 -2.94 -6.74
N CYS A 264 2.04 -3.17 -7.75
CA CYS A 264 0.74 -3.80 -7.62
C CYS A 264 0.64 -5.01 -8.56
N PRO A 265 1.41 -6.08 -8.32
CA PRO A 265 1.66 -7.13 -9.31
C PRO A 265 0.39 -7.87 -9.75
N ARG A 266 -0.55 -8.16 -8.83
CA ARG A 266 -1.79 -8.86 -9.18
C ARG A 266 -2.75 -7.96 -9.97
N ALA A 267 -2.84 -6.68 -9.62
CA ALA A 267 -3.67 -5.73 -10.36
C ALA A 267 -3.16 -5.58 -11.79
N ASN A 268 -1.87 -5.32 -11.98
CA ASN A 268 -1.25 -5.23 -13.29
C ASN A 268 -1.49 -6.49 -14.15
N ALA A 269 -1.33 -7.68 -13.55
CA ALA A 269 -1.59 -8.94 -14.26
C ALA A 269 -3.07 -9.13 -14.61
N SER A 270 -3.99 -8.79 -13.70
CA SER A 270 -5.44 -8.89 -13.94
C SER A 270 -5.94 -7.90 -15.01
N LEU A 271 -5.19 -6.83 -15.22
CA LEU A 271 -5.45 -5.83 -16.26
C LEU A 271 -4.71 -6.12 -17.58
N ALA A 272 -3.91 -7.20 -17.63
CA ALA A 272 -3.03 -7.55 -18.75
C ALA A 272 -1.94 -6.49 -19.03
N GLU A 273 -1.52 -5.73 -18.02
CA GLU A 273 -0.53 -4.64 -18.13
C GLU A 273 0.89 -5.05 -17.74
N GLY A 274 1.17 -6.36 -17.78
CA GLY A 274 2.52 -6.86 -17.51
C GLY A 274 2.84 -7.03 -16.04
N ILE A 275 4.12 -7.24 -15.74
CA ILE A 275 4.64 -7.55 -14.41
C ILE A 275 5.82 -6.63 -14.11
N PRO A 276 5.84 -5.94 -12.96
CA PRO A 276 6.95 -5.08 -12.59
C PRO A 276 8.25 -5.88 -12.38
N ASP A 277 9.36 -5.42 -12.97
CA ASP A 277 10.69 -6.01 -12.74
C ASP A 277 11.31 -5.43 -11.46
N ILE A 278 11.01 -6.05 -10.31
CA ILE A 278 11.51 -5.59 -9.00
C ILE A 278 13.03 -5.73 -8.87
N GLU A 279 13.69 -6.64 -9.58
CA GLU A 279 15.13 -6.76 -9.56
C GLU A 279 15.80 -5.60 -10.30
N LEU A 280 15.21 -5.15 -11.41
CA LEU A 280 15.65 -3.95 -12.10
C LEU A 280 15.48 -2.70 -11.23
N MET A 281 14.34 -2.59 -10.51
CA MET A 281 14.07 -1.50 -9.57
C MET A 281 15.08 -1.50 -8.41
N LYS A 282 15.37 -2.66 -7.80
CA LYS A 282 16.39 -2.81 -6.75
C LYS A 282 17.77 -2.41 -7.24
N LYS A 283 18.20 -2.87 -8.44
CA LYS A 283 19.48 -2.50 -9.06
C LYS A 283 19.58 -1.00 -9.35
N ALA A 284 18.46 -0.33 -9.61
CA ALA A 284 18.40 1.12 -9.76
C ALA A 284 18.48 1.87 -8.43
N GLY A 285 18.43 1.19 -7.27
CA GLY A 285 18.47 1.75 -5.93
C GLY A 285 17.11 2.13 -5.35
N CYS A 286 16.01 1.63 -5.91
CA CYS A 286 14.65 1.94 -5.43
C CYS A 286 14.31 1.11 -4.19
N THR A 287 13.72 1.75 -3.18
CA THR A 287 12.95 1.05 -2.14
C THR A 287 11.60 0.65 -2.73
N ILE A 288 11.18 -0.61 -2.53
CA ILE A 288 9.96 -1.14 -3.13
C ILE A 288 8.96 -1.50 -2.02
N GLY A 289 7.73 -0.98 -2.12
CA GLY A 289 6.57 -1.39 -1.33
C GLY A 289 5.57 -2.16 -2.20
N ILE A 290 4.63 -2.86 -1.55
CA ILE A 290 3.55 -3.58 -2.24
C ILE A 290 2.21 -2.88 -1.96
N GLY A 291 1.36 -2.78 -2.99
CA GLY A 291 -0.02 -2.37 -2.92
C GLY A 291 -0.95 -3.38 -3.57
N THR A 292 -2.22 -3.40 -3.17
CA THR A 292 -3.24 -4.29 -3.77
C THR A 292 -4.08 -3.61 -4.85
N ASP A 293 -3.95 -2.29 -4.96
CA ASP A 293 -4.64 -1.45 -5.95
C ASP A 293 -6.18 -1.52 -5.84
N ASN A 294 -6.89 -1.48 -6.96
CA ASN A 294 -8.34 -1.45 -7.06
C ASN A 294 -8.99 -2.69 -6.41
N VAL A 295 -9.84 -2.46 -5.41
CA VAL A 295 -10.59 -3.54 -4.73
C VAL A 295 -11.65 -4.15 -5.66
N MET A 296 -12.10 -3.40 -6.66
CA MET A 296 -12.97 -3.93 -7.73
C MET A 296 -12.27 -4.96 -8.63
N ILE A 297 -10.94 -5.01 -8.63
CA ILE A 297 -10.16 -5.95 -9.45
C ILE A 297 -9.71 -7.14 -8.61
N ASN A 298 -9.13 -6.87 -7.43
CA ASN A 298 -8.57 -7.88 -6.55
C ASN A 298 -8.97 -7.64 -5.09
N SER A 299 -9.26 -8.71 -4.36
CA SER A 299 -9.36 -8.60 -2.89
C SER A 299 -8.06 -8.08 -2.31
N PRO A 300 -8.08 -7.14 -1.34
CA PRO A 300 -6.89 -6.71 -0.62
C PRO A 300 -6.36 -7.87 0.24
N ASP A 301 -5.21 -8.42 -0.17
CA ASP A 301 -4.63 -9.63 0.42
C ASP A 301 -3.12 -9.66 0.20
N MET A 302 -2.35 -9.33 1.24
CA MET A 302 -0.89 -9.23 1.14
C MET A 302 -0.21 -10.59 1.00
N PHE A 303 -0.79 -11.68 1.52
CA PHE A 303 -0.23 -13.02 1.30
C PHE A 303 -0.25 -13.36 -0.19
N ARG A 304 -1.39 -13.11 -0.86
CA ARG A 304 -1.52 -13.34 -2.30
C ARG A 304 -0.62 -12.43 -3.12
N GLU A 305 -0.43 -11.16 -2.72
CA GLU A 305 0.49 -10.25 -3.41
C GLU A 305 1.93 -10.73 -3.30
N MET A 306 2.37 -11.11 -2.10
CA MET A 306 3.72 -11.61 -1.85
C MET A 306 4.00 -12.90 -2.61
N ASP A 307 3.12 -13.89 -2.52
CA ASP A 307 3.25 -15.17 -3.22
C ASP A 307 3.31 -14.98 -4.73
N TYR A 308 2.39 -14.17 -5.26
CA TYR A 308 2.35 -13.87 -6.69
C TYR A 308 3.63 -13.17 -7.15
N LEU A 309 4.03 -12.07 -6.48
CA LEU A 309 5.23 -11.30 -6.82
C LEU A 309 6.49 -12.17 -6.79
N TRP A 310 6.64 -13.01 -5.76
CA TRP A 310 7.77 -13.92 -5.64
C TRP A 310 7.82 -14.91 -6.82
N LYS A 311 6.70 -15.59 -7.12
CA LYS A 311 6.59 -16.59 -8.19
C LYS A 311 6.83 -16.00 -9.58
N VAL A 312 6.24 -14.84 -9.89
CA VAL A 312 6.45 -14.21 -11.21
C VAL A 312 7.86 -13.68 -11.37
N THR A 313 8.49 -13.17 -10.32
CA THR A 313 9.89 -12.76 -10.35
C THR A 313 10.81 -13.96 -10.62
N MET A 314 10.57 -15.08 -9.93
CA MET A 314 11.33 -16.31 -10.12
C MET A 314 11.08 -16.95 -11.50
N GLY A 315 9.81 -17.12 -11.88
CA GLY A 315 9.42 -17.91 -13.05
C GLY A 315 9.45 -17.14 -14.37
N VAL A 316 8.93 -15.91 -14.39
CA VAL A 316 8.83 -15.09 -15.59
C VAL A 316 10.12 -14.30 -15.83
N ASN A 317 10.57 -13.54 -14.84
CA ASN A 317 11.78 -12.73 -14.96
C ASN A 317 13.06 -13.56 -14.80
N LYS A 318 12.94 -14.83 -14.38
CA LYS A 318 14.08 -15.76 -14.14
C LYS A 318 15.13 -15.15 -13.22
N LYS A 319 14.69 -14.40 -12.20
CA LYS A 319 15.53 -13.74 -11.19
C LYS A 319 15.30 -14.38 -9.82
N ARG A 320 16.39 -14.76 -9.15
CA ARG A 320 16.31 -15.28 -7.80
C ARG A 320 16.16 -14.12 -6.82
N ILE A 321 15.15 -14.20 -5.94
CA ILE A 321 14.89 -13.25 -4.88
C ILE A 321 14.58 -14.00 -3.59
N GLU A 322 15.15 -13.53 -2.49
CA GLU A 322 14.90 -14.12 -1.18
C GLU A 322 13.49 -13.75 -0.68
N PRO A 323 12.74 -14.71 -0.11
CA PRO A 323 11.43 -14.42 0.46
C PRO A 323 11.46 -13.30 1.52
N LYS A 324 12.53 -13.19 2.28
CA LYS A 324 12.75 -12.09 3.25
C LYS A 324 12.61 -10.71 2.60
N GLU A 325 13.15 -10.52 1.39
CA GLU A 325 13.03 -9.26 0.65
C GLU A 325 11.59 -8.95 0.24
N ILE A 326 10.83 -9.96 -0.17
CA ILE A 326 9.40 -9.79 -0.48
C ILE A 326 8.61 -9.42 0.79
N LEU A 327 8.89 -10.06 1.91
CA LEU A 327 8.23 -9.74 3.18
C LEU A 327 8.54 -8.31 3.63
N LYS A 328 9.77 -7.82 3.45
CA LYS A 328 10.13 -6.43 3.70
C LYS A 328 9.30 -5.46 2.85
N MET A 329 8.99 -5.80 1.60
CA MET A 329 8.15 -4.97 0.72
C MET A 329 6.72 -4.83 1.24
N ALA A 330 6.21 -5.83 1.96
CA ALA A 330 4.87 -5.83 2.55
C ALA A 330 4.81 -5.24 3.97
N THR A 331 5.97 -4.93 4.58
CA THR A 331 6.08 -4.51 5.98
C THR A 331 7.02 -3.31 6.14
N VAL A 332 8.30 -3.55 6.40
CA VAL A 332 9.35 -2.58 6.73
C VAL A 332 9.49 -1.46 5.70
N ASN A 333 9.40 -1.78 4.41
CA ASN A 333 9.55 -0.77 3.37
C ASN A 333 8.38 0.24 3.36
N GLY A 334 7.21 -0.15 3.89
CA GLY A 334 6.09 0.78 4.13
C GLY A 334 6.48 1.91 5.08
N GLU A 335 7.23 1.63 6.15
CA GLU A 335 7.78 2.65 7.05
C GLU A 335 8.68 3.63 6.30
N LYS A 336 9.64 3.12 5.53
CA LYS A 336 10.60 3.94 4.76
C LYS A 336 9.89 4.86 3.76
N ILE A 337 8.85 4.36 3.08
CA ILE A 337 8.08 5.10 2.07
C ILE A 337 7.18 6.15 2.73
N LEU A 338 6.48 5.78 3.80
CA LEU A 338 5.46 6.63 4.44
C LEU A 338 6.01 7.50 5.58
N GLN A 339 7.23 7.21 6.06
CA GLN A 339 7.88 7.90 7.19
C GLN A 339 6.98 7.88 8.45
N LYS A 340 6.43 6.71 8.76
CA LYS A 340 5.57 6.48 9.92
C LYS A 340 6.07 5.26 10.69
N LYS A 341 6.06 5.28 12.00
CA LYS A 341 6.51 4.17 12.88
C LYS A 341 5.57 2.96 12.86
N ILE A 342 5.42 2.33 11.70
CA ILE A 342 4.54 1.19 11.40
C ILE A 342 5.32 0.07 10.68
N GLY A 343 4.75 -1.12 10.57
CA GLY A 343 5.31 -2.21 9.75
C GLY A 343 6.65 -2.78 10.27
N ILE A 344 7.03 -2.48 11.52
CA ILE A 344 8.27 -2.95 12.16
C ILE A 344 7.97 -3.27 13.62
N ILE A 345 8.43 -4.43 14.11
CA ILE A 345 8.44 -4.75 15.53
C ILE A 345 9.73 -4.21 16.11
N LYS A 346 9.64 -3.07 16.79
CA LYS A 346 10.77 -2.36 17.38
C LYS A 346 10.33 -1.48 18.54
N GLU A 347 11.15 -1.30 19.56
CA GLU A 347 10.85 -0.40 20.66
C GLU A 347 10.56 1.03 20.18
N GLY A 348 9.49 1.63 20.70
CA GLY A 348 9.00 2.95 20.32
C GLY A 348 8.13 3.00 19.04
N TYR A 349 7.94 1.87 18.35
CA TYR A 349 7.03 1.74 17.19
C TYR A 349 5.64 1.33 17.64
N LEU A 350 4.65 1.60 16.78
CA LEU A 350 3.27 1.19 17.03
C LEU A 350 3.16 -0.34 17.10
N ALA A 351 2.43 -0.82 18.08
CA ALA A 351 2.20 -2.25 18.29
C ALA A 351 1.13 -2.77 17.31
N ASP A 352 1.51 -2.76 16.02
CA ASP A 352 0.75 -3.29 14.89
C ASP A 352 1.45 -4.58 14.44
N CYS A 353 0.84 -5.74 14.71
CA CYS A 353 1.48 -7.03 14.43
C CYS A 353 0.47 -8.15 14.18
N ILE A 354 0.98 -9.23 13.62
CA ILE A 354 0.22 -10.45 13.29
C ILE A 354 0.82 -11.61 14.07
N PHE A 355 -0.03 -12.35 14.76
CA PHE A 355 0.32 -13.61 15.42
C PHE A 355 0.02 -14.75 14.46
N ILE A 356 1.06 -15.40 13.98
CA ILE A 356 0.98 -16.56 13.09
C ILE A 356 1.09 -17.84 13.91
N ASP A 357 0.18 -18.78 13.70
CA ASP A 357 0.22 -20.11 14.28
C ASP A 357 1.23 -20.98 13.52
N LYS A 358 2.37 -21.29 14.17
CA LYS A 358 3.43 -22.12 13.56
C LYS A 358 3.00 -23.59 13.36
N HIS A 359 1.95 -24.02 14.05
CA HIS A 359 1.40 -25.38 13.97
C HIS A 359 0.22 -25.50 13.01
N SER A 360 -0.12 -24.40 12.29
CA SER A 360 -1.09 -24.52 11.20
C SER A 360 -0.57 -25.48 10.13
N ILE A 361 -1.47 -26.28 9.55
CA ILE A 361 -1.14 -27.40 8.65
C ILE A 361 -0.15 -27.02 7.54
N ASP A 362 -0.35 -25.85 6.91
CA ASP A 362 0.49 -25.40 5.79
C ASP A 362 1.88 -24.90 6.23
N LEU A 363 2.09 -24.63 7.53
CA LEU A 363 3.33 -24.07 8.07
C LEU A 363 4.17 -25.06 8.85
N GLU A 364 3.59 -26.16 9.30
CA GLU A 364 4.30 -27.25 9.97
C GLU A 364 5.09 -28.06 8.91
N ILE A 365 6.32 -28.25 9.01
CA ILE A 365 7.44 -27.82 9.83
C ILE A 365 8.04 -26.55 9.20
N MET A 366 8.27 -25.49 9.98
CA MET A 366 8.78 -24.20 9.46
C MET A 366 10.33 -24.15 9.50
N HIS A 367 10.98 -24.58 8.41
CA HIS A 367 12.44 -24.48 8.27
C HIS A 367 12.94 -23.06 7.94
N ASN A 368 12.14 -22.29 7.20
CA ASN A 368 12.44 -20.92 6.83
C ASN A 368 11.19 -20.06 7.07
N PRO A 369 11.18 -19.20 8.11
CA PRO A 369 9.99 -18.41 8.45
C PRO A 369 9.57 -17.44 7.34
N TYR A 370 10.51 -16.86 6.61
CA TYR A 370 10.20 -15.94 5.51
C TYR A 370 9.53 -16.65 4.34
N ALA A 371 10.04 -17.81 3.94
CA ALA A 371 9.46 -18.63 2.90
C ALA A 371 8.06 -19.11 3.31
N ALA A 372 7.89 -19.57 4.56
CA ALA A 372 6.62 -19.99 5.09
C ALA A 372 5.58 -18.86 5.01
N ILE A 373 5.93 -17.64 5.41
CA ILE A 373 5.01 -16.50 5.38
C ILE A 373 4.71 -16.05 3.95
N VAL A 374 5.72 -15.97 3.07
CA VAL A 374 5.55 -15.41 1.73
C VAL A 374 4.71 -16.28 0.81
N HIS A 375 4.86 -17.60 0.85
CA HIS A 375 4.22 -18.47 -0.15
C HIS A 375 3.45 -19.68 0.37
N ARG A 376 3.32 -19.85 1.70
CA ARG A 376 2.49 -20.91 2.30
C ARG A 376 1.42 -20.37 3.26
N ALA A 377 1.71 -19.26 3.97
CA ALA A 377 0.75 -18.67 4.88
C ALA A 377 -0.45 -18.04 4.15
N SER A 378 -1.57 -18.01 4.85
CA SER A 378 -2.80 -17.37 4.41
C SER A 378 -3.54 -16.77 5.62
N GLU A 379 -4.75 -16.23 5.43
CA GLU A 379 -5.56 -15.74 6.55
C GLU A 379 -5.86 -16.86 7.57
N THR A 380 -5.88 -18.13 7.15
CA THR A 380 -6.11 -19.26 8.05
C THR A 380 -4.94 -19.55 8.99
N SER A 381 -3.75 -19.10 8.66
CA SER A 381 -2.56 -19.18 9.51
C SER A 381 -2.52 -18.10 10.59
N ILE A 382 -3.40 -17.08 10.50
CA ILE A 382 -3.45 -15.99 11.46
C ILE A 382 -4.19 -16.42 12.73
N ARG A 383 -3.51 -16.43 13.86
CA ARG A 383 -4.11 -16.62 15.18
C ARG A 383 -4.80 -15.36 15.68
N ALA A 384 -4.15 -14.22 15.53
CA ALA A 384 -4.70 -12.92 15.88
C ALA A 384 -4.01 -11.77 15.13
N VAL A 385 -4.68 -10.63 15.04
CA VAL A 385 -4.13 -9.37 14.54
C VAL A 385 -4.26 -8.32 15.63
N MET A 386 -3.20 -7.56 15.82
CA MET A 386 -3.12 -6.46 16.77
C MET A 386 -2.88 -5.15 16.03
N THR A 387 -3.61 -4.11 16.40
CA THR A 387 -3.42 -2.74 15.92
C THR A 387 -3.42 -1.80 17.12
N GLY A 388 -2.37 -0.97 17.25
CA GLY A 388 -2.21 -0.05 18.37
C GLY A 388 -2.31 -0.74 19.73
N GLY A 389 -1.66 -1.91 19.88
CA GLY A 389 -1.62 -2.66 21.13
C GLY A 389 -2.92 -3.39 21.52
N LYS A 390 -3.95 -3.38 20.65
CA LYS A 390 -5.23 -4.06 20.88
C LYS A 390 -5.44 -5.19 19.89
N ILE A 391 -5.88 -6.36 20.37
CA ILE A 391 -6.31 -7.45 19.50
C ILE A 391 -7.61 -7.01 18.81
N VAL A 392 -7.58 -6.98 17.48
CA VAL A 392 -8.68 -6.52 16.62
C VAL A 392 -9.30 -7.64 15.79
N HIS A 393 -8.59 -8.77 15.70
CA HIS A 393 -9.10 -10.01 15.07
C HIS A 393 -8.47 -11.23 15.75
N GLY A 394 -9.22 -12.32 15.83
CA GLY A 394 -8.77 -13.58 16.43
C GLY A 394 -8.70 -13.54 17.95
N LYS A 395 -8.02 -14.54 18.54
CA LYS A 395 -7.82 -14.70 19.99
C LYS A 395 -6.45 -15.33 20.26
N ILE A 396 -5.82 -14.92 21.35
CA ILE A 396 -4.57 -15.48 21.87
C ILE A 396 -4.83 -15.93 23.29
#